data_647c3bb9d6ec71689c88cc017d6d105e
#
_entry.id   647c3bb9d6ec71689c88cc017d6d105e
#
_cell.length_a   1.000
_cell.length_b   1.000
_cell.length_c   1.000
_cell.angle_alpha   90.00
_cell.angle_beta   90.00
_cell.angle_gamma   90.00
#
_symmetry.space_group_name_H-M   'P 1'
#
loop_
_entity.id
_entity.type
_entity.pdbx_description
1 polymer ?
#
loop_
_entity_poly.entity_id
_entity_poly.type
_entity_poly.pdbx_seq_one_letter_code
_entity_poly.pdbx_strand_id
1 'polypeptide(L)'
;MSTTTRTCPRHPALDSWGDFDRDDPFPLFAQVRSAAPVHEVRLADGHPAWLIVGHEQAKAALNDPRLSKDMHAALERSGEVVAEGLPGPALARHMLTVDPPDHTRLRRLAMPAFSRRRVDALEPRIRSIVERLLTDLEAQGGPAGVVDLVAGFAFPLPFTVICELLGVPHPDRTDLGRSLRTLLAPSPGPRPAPEAVAASERVVGYLTSLLDLKRAAPGEDLVTDLVVAADGEGALSEQEMLSTIFQLIVAGHDTTTSLVGNGTVALLRHPEQRDALVADPALAPRVVEECMRYDAPVPHSTFRYTTEEVRIGEVVIPAFAQVIVSLAAANRDPARYRDAESFDIHRTDGGHLALGHGIHFCLGAPLARLEARIALTALHTRFPAMRLAVDPSTLHWGHGDGLVLRGLSELPVVLGPSTTST
;
A
#
# COMPACT_ATOMS: atom_id res chain seq x y z
N MET A 1 48.64 11.04 -1.72
CA MET A 1 47.53 11.98 -1.98
C MET A 1 46.41 11.56 -1.09
N SER A 2 46.16 12.31 -0.02
CA SER A 2 45.12 12.01 1.00
C SER A 2 43.79 12.44 0.44
N THR A 3 42.93 11.48 0.11
CA THR A 3 41.52 11.72 -0.25
C THR A 3 40.76 12.07 1.03
N THR A 4 40.60 13.36 1.26
CA THR A 4 39.70 13.87 2.30
C THR A 4 38.27 13.52 1.88
N THR A 5 37.74 12.44 2.42
CA THR A 5 36.29 12.14 2.37
C THR A 5 35.56 13.32 3.04
N ARG A 6 34.92 14.16 2.25
CA ARG A 6 33.92 15.11 2.77
C ARG A 6 32.82 14.29 3.39
N THR A 7 32.87 14.09 4.69
CA THR A 7 31.71 13.63 5.44
C THR A 7 30.66 14.75 5.40
N CYS A 8 29.66 14.61 4.57
CA CYS A 8 28.46 15.44 4.67
C CYS A 8 27.90 15.27 6.11
N PRO A 9 27.57 16.34 6.83
CA PRO A 9 27.02 16.20 8.17
C PRO A 9 25.78 15.29 8.11
N ARG A 10 25.79 14.24 8.92
CA ARG A 10 24.70 13.27 9.02
C ARG A 10 23.42 14.00 9.43
N HIS A 11 22.33 13.82 8.68
CA HIS A 11 21.05 14.45 9.02
C HIS A 11 20.51 13.82 10.31
N PRO A 12 20.04 14.60 11.31
CA PRO A 12 19.58 14.07 12.60
C PRO A 12 18.46 13.01 12.50
N ALA A 13 17.54 13.15 11.54
CA ALA A 13 16.47 12.19 11.32
C ALA A 13 16.97 10.79 10.93
N LEU A 14 18.22 10.62 10.50
CA LEU A 14 18.81 9.31 10.21
C LEU A 14 19.13 8.52 11.51
N ASP A 15 19.16 9.18 12.66
CA ASP A 15 19.39 8.56 13.97
C ASP A 15 18.09 8.05 14.63
N SER A 16 16.91 8.41 14.08
CA SER A 16 15.59 7.91 14.49
C SER A 16 14.63 7.91 13.30
N TRP A 17 14.94 7.08 12.28
CA TRP A 17 14.13 7.02 11.06
C TRP A 17 12.75 6.43 11.34
N GLY A 18 11.72 7.19 10.99
CA GLY A 18 10.32 6.90 11.32
C GLY A 18 9.74 7.83 12.38
N ASP A 19 10.61 8.55 13.13
CA ASP A 19 10.21 9.61 14.06
C ASP A 19 10.37 10.98 13.38
N PHE A 20 9.54 11.23 12.37
CA PHE A 20 9.50 12.48 11.62
C PHE A 20 8.05 12.88 11.35
N ASP A 21 7.86 14.13 10.91
CA ASP A 21 6.54 14.61 10.49
C ASP A 21 5.99 13.77 9.33
N ARG A 22 4.96 12.99 9.63
CA ARG A 22 4.31 12.09 8.67
C ARG A 22 3.27 12.79 7.82
N ASP A 23 2.81 13.95 8.24
CA ASP A 23 1.82 14.73 7.50
C ASP A 23 2.48 15.40 6.27
N ASP A 24 3.74 15.84 6.41
CA ASP A 24 4.55 16.32 5.27
C ASP A 24 6.01 15.81 5.31
N PRO A 25 6.27 14.55 4.96
CA PRO A 25 7.61 13.96 5.01
C PRO A 25 8.51 14.36 3.83
N PHE A 26 7.94 14.98 2.79
CA PHE A 26 8.62 15.20 1.51
C PHE A 26 9.81 16.17 1.59
N PRO A 27 9.77 17.27 2.37
CA PRO A 27 10.93 18.13 2.57
C PRO A 27 12.12 17.37 3.17
N LEU A 28 11.87 16.49 4.16
CA LEU A 28 12.91 15.63 4.74
C LEU A 28 13.45 14.65 3.69
N PHE A 29 12.59 13.99 2.92
CA PHE A 29 13.01 13.06 1.87
C PHE A 29 13.89 13.76 0.82
N ALA A 30 13.56 15.00 0.44
CA ALA A 30 14.36 15.79 -0.48
C ALA A 30 15.75 16.12 0.11
N GLN A 31 15.82 16.51 1.39
CA GLN A 31 17.09 16.81 2.09
C GLN A 31 17.99 15.58 2.18
N VAL A 32 17.42 14.45 2.63
CA VAL A 32 18.18 13.20 2.78
C VAL A 32 18.66 12.72 1.40
N ARG A 33 17.83 12.73 0.37
CA ARG A 33 18.20 12.34 -0.99
C ARG A 33 19.29 13.24 -1.58
N SER A 34 19.24 14.56 -1.31
CA SER A 34 20.27 15.49 -1.80
C SER A 34 21.64 15.26 -1.18
N ALA A 35 21.69 14.68 0.03
CA ALA A 35 22.95 14.37 0.71
C ALA A 35 23.62 13.11 0.13
N ALA A 36 22.86 12.03 -0.05
CA ALA A 36 23.30 10.79 -0.70
C ALA A 36 22.09 9.91 -1.09
N PRO A 37 22.24 9.00 -2.07
CA PRO A 37 21.15 8.08 -2.45
C PRO A 37 20.96 6.91 -1.49
N VAL A 38 21.93 6.63 -0.61
CA VAL A 38 21.91 5.52 0.36
C VAL A 38 22.49 5.99 1.69
N HIS A 39 21.82 5.66 2.80
CA HIS A 39 22.21 6.06 4.14
C HIS A 39 22.15 4.88 5.11
N GLU A 40 23.09 4.85 6.06
CA GLU A 40 22.91 4.09 7.28
C GLU A 40 21.97 4.86 8.20
N VAL A 41 20.95 4.19 8.75
CA VAL A 41 19.95 4.80 9.64
C VAL A 41 19.78 3.96 10.91
N ARG A 42 19.18 4.57 11.92
CA ARG A 42 18.66 3.87 13.08
C ARG A 42 17.15 4.05 13.08
N LEU A 43 16.42 2.95 13.17
CA LEU A 43 14.95 3.00 13.26
C LEU A 43 14.50 3.59 14.61
N ALA A 44 13.24 3.98 14.72
CA ALA A 44 12.66 4.54 15.94
C ALA A 44 12.74 3.57 17.14
N ASP A 45 12.77 2.25 16.90
CA ASP A 45 12.98 1.20 17.90
C ASP A 45 14.46 0.97 18.24
N GLY A 46 15.39 1.71 17.62
CA GLY A 46 16.83 1.64 17.84
C GLY A 46 17.58 0.65 16.94
N HIS A 47 16.88 -0.15 16.11
CA HIS A 47 17.56 -1.10 15.22
C HIS A 47 18.32 -0.41 14.08
N PRO A 48 19.54 -0.84 13.76
CA PRO A 48 20.27 -0.32 12.61
C PRO A 48 19.65 -0.81 11.29
N ALA A 49 19.59 0.07 10.30
CA ALA A 49 19.10 -0.27 8.97
C ALA A 49 19.79 0.58 7.90
N TRP A 50 19.60 0.22 6.64
CA TRP A 50 20.04 0.97 5.49
C TRP A 50 18.83 1.53 4.74
N LEU A 51 18.85 2.82 4.45
CA LEU A 51 17.80 3.55 3.75
C LEU A 51 18.27 3.92 2.34
N ILE A 52 17.49 3.52 1.34
CA ILE A 52 17.73 3.85 -0.06
C ILE A 52 16.67 4.85 -0.53
N VAL A 53 17.09 6.02 -0.99
CA VAL A 53 16.22 7.15 -1.38
C VAL A 53 16.40 7.61 -2.83
N GLY A 54 17.50 7.24 -3.51
CA GLY A 54 17.73 7.57 -4.92
C GLY A 54 16.97 6.61 -5.83
N HIS A 55 16.40 7.10 -6.94
CA HIS A 55 15.54 6.31 -7.85
C HIS A 55 16.28 5.10 -8.46
N GLU A 56 17.45 5.30 -9.03
CA GLU A 56 18.20 4.20 -9.68
C GLU A 56 18.65 3.15 -8.67
N GLN A 57 19.10 3.60 -7.48
CA GLN A 57 19.51 2.72 -6.38
C GLN A 57 18.29 1.94 -5.84
N ALA A 58 17.15 2.59 -5.71
CA ALA A 58 15.89 1.97 -5.29
C ALA A 58 15.46 0.88 -6.28
N LYS A 59 15.49 1.19 -7.58
CA LYS A 59 15.13 0.24 -8.64
C LYS A 59 16.08 -0.95 -8.67
N ALA A 60 17.39 -0.72 -8.53
CA ALA A 60 18.39 -1.78 -8.45
C ALA A 60 18.16 -2.68 -7.23
N ALA A 61 17.98 -2.09 -6.04
CA ALA A 61 17.76 -2.81 -4.79
C ALA A 61 16.45 -3.64 -4.82
N LEU A 62 15.38 -3.13 -5.41
CA LEU A 62 14.11 -3.86 -5.52
C LEU A 62 14.21 -5.09 -6.42
N ASN A 63 15.20 -5.15 -7.30
CA ASN A 63 15.42 -6.25 -8.24
C ASN A 63 16.61 -7.15 -7.86
N ASP A 64 17.34 -6.83 -6.80
CA ASP A 64 18.52 -7.59 -6.39
C ASP A 64 18.10 -8.83 -5.59
N PRO A 65 18.41 -10.07 -6.05
CA PRO A 65 18.04 -11.30 -5.34
C PRO A 65 18.78 -11.50 -4.02
N ARG A 66 19.85 -10.74 -3.77
CA ARG A 66 20.60 -10.76 -2.51
C ARG A 66 19.89 -9.96 -1.40
N LEU A 67 18.85 -9.19 -1.76
CA LEU A 67 17.98 -8.48 -0.82
C LEU A 67 16.73 -9.32 -0.54
N SER A 68 16.87 -10.27 0.37
CA SER A 68 15.86 -11.26 0.78
C SER A 68 14.65 -10.61 1.44
N LYS A 69 13.49 -11.22 1.28
CA LYS A 69 12.25 -10.89 2.00
C LYS A 69 12.02 -11.79 3.21
N ASP A 70 12.79 -12.87 3.34
CA ASP A 70 12.66 -13.82 4.43
C ASP A 70 13.38 -13.30 5.71
N MET A 71 12.62 -12.56 6.51
CA MET A 71 13.08 -12.02 7.79
C MET A 71 13.53 -13.14 8.75
N HIS A 72 12.81 -14.26 8.80
CA HIS A 72 13.14 -15.35 9.70
C HIS A 72 14.51 -15.95 9.37
N ALA A 73 14.74 -16.26 8.09
CA ALA A 73 16.03 -16.76 7.64
C ALA A 73 17.17 -15.74 7.84
N ALA A 74 16.89 -14.43 7.73
CA ALA A 74 17.89 -13.40 7.95
C ALA A 74 18.26 -13.27 9.44
N LEU A 75 17.28 -13.22 10.33
CA LEU A 75 17.50 -13.08 11.77
C LEU A 75 18.13 -14.34 12.40
N GLU A 76 17.73 -15.54 11.98
CA GLU A 76 18.39 -16.77 12.38
C GLU A 76 19.89 -16.77 12.05
N ARG A 77 20.27 -16.26 10.86
CA ARG A 77 21.67 -16.19 10.43
C ARG A 77 22.47 -15.11 11.16
N SER A 78 21.83 -14.01 11.57
CA SER A 78 22.47 -12.98 12.39
C SER A 78 22.62 -13.41 13.87
N GLY A 79 21.97 -14.50 14.30
CA GLY A 79 21.91 -14.94 15.68
C GLY A 79 20.92 -14.15 16.55
N GLU A 80 20.06 -13.36 15.92
CA GLU A 80 18.99 -12.62 16.59
C GLU A 80 17.74 -13.48 16.76
N VAL A 81 17.04 -13.31 17.89
CA VAL A 81 15.78 -14.02 18.16
C VAL A 81 14.65 -13.26 17.49
N VAL A 82 13.92 -13.94 16.61
CA VAL A 82 12.68 -13.39 16.05
C VAL A 82 11.66 -13.26 17.17
N ALA A 83 11.32 -12.05 17.56
CA ALA A 83 10.20 -11.83 18.46
C ALA A 83 8.91 -12.28 17.75
N GLU A 84 8.08 -13.09 18.42
CA GLU A 84 6.76 -13.41 17.92
C GLU A 84 5.93 -12.13 17.86
N GLY A 85 5.72 -11.63 16.64
CA GLY A 85 4.96 -10.42 16.35
C GLY A 85 3.60 -10.73 15.71
N LEU A 86 2.79 -9.70 15.52
CA LEU A 86 1.58 -9.79 14.72
C LEU A 86 1.94 -9.75 13.23
N PRO A 87 1.16 -10.44 12.38
CA PRO A 87 -0.13 -11.09 12.67
C PRO A 87 -0.06 -12.51 13.24
N GLY A 88 1.09 -12.96 13.74
CA GLY A 88 1.32 -14.30 14.25
C GLY A 88 1.71 -15.30 13.15
N PRO A 89 2.28 -16.48 13.55
CA PRO A 89 2.92 -17.41 12.62
C PRO A 89 1.94 -17.97 11.56
N ALA A 90 0.66 -18.12 11.90
CA ALA A 90 -0.35 -18.63 10.97
C ALA A 90 -0.60 -17.72 9.75
N LEU A 91 -0.33 -16.43 9.87
CA LEU A 91 -0.60 -15.42 8.85
C LEU A 91 0.68 -14.76 8.28
N ALA A 92 1.86 -15.15 8.79
CA ALA A 92 3.11 -14.44 8.49
C ALA A 92 3.80 -14.92 7.18
N ARG A 93 3.58 -16.17 6.76
CA ARG A 93 4.30 -16.77 5.63
C ARG A 93 3.48 -16.73 4.34
N HIS A 94 3.71 -15.72 3.53
CA HIS A 94 3.03 -15.49 2.25
C HIS A 94 4.00 -14.94 1.19
N MET A 95 3.55 -14.76 -0.06
CA MET A 95 4.41 -14.36 -1.19
C MET A 95 5.17 -13.03 -0.99
N LEU A 96 4.76 -12.17 -0.05
CA LEU A 96 5.48 -10.92 0.24
C LEU A 96 6.63 -11.11 1.25
N THR A 97 6.65 -12.21 1.99
CA THR A 97 7.59 -12.47 3.09
C THR A 97 8.51 -13.68 2.84
N VAL A 98 8.49 -14.23 1.63
CA VAL A 98 9.34 -15.35 1.22
C VAL A 98 10.04 -15.06 -0.09
N ASP A 99 11.15 -15.77 -0.32
CA ASP A 99 11.94 -15.72 -1.54
C ASP A 99 11.64 -16.93 -2.47
N PRO A 100 12.12 -16.92 -3.73
CA PRO A 100 12.09 -18.11 -4.56
C PRO A 100 12.82 -19.30 -3.90
N PRO A 101 12.33 -20.56 -4.04
CA PRO A 101 11.25 -20.95 -4.96
C PRO A 101 9.83 -20.72 -4.43
N ASP A 102 9.63 -20.58 -3.11
CA ASP A 102 8.31 -20.46 -2.49
C ASP A 102 7.53 -19.22 -2.98
N HIS A 103 8.19 -18.05 -3.06
CA HIS A 103 7.60 -16.86 -3.67
C HIS A 103 7.00 -17.15 -5.05
N THR A 104 7.78 -17.82 -5.92
CA THR A 104 7.36 -18.09 -7.30
C THR A 104 6.15 -19.02 -7.34
N ARG A 105 6.14 -20.04 -6.47
CA ARG A 105 5.03 -20.99 -6.34
C ARG A 105 3.75 -20.30 -5.86
N LEU A 106 3.81 -19.56 -4.73
CA LEU A 106 2.66 -18.87 -4.16
C LEU A 106 2.10 -17.80 -5.10
N ARG A 107 2.98 -17.00 -5.71
CA ARG A 107 2.59 -15.97 -6.65
C ARG A 107 1.89 -16.54 -7.88
N ARG A 108 2.39 -17.66 -8.42
CA ARG A 108 1.79 -18.33 -9.59
C ARG A 108 0.35 -18.75 -9.34
N LEU A 109 0.02 -19.17 -8.12
CA LEU A 109 -1.32 -19.62 -7.75
C LEU A 109 -2.32 -18.47 -7.62
N ALA A 110 -1.88 -17.32 -7.11
CA ALA A 110 -2.74 -16.14 -6.98
C ALA A 110 -2.87 -15.32 -8.29
N MET A 111 -1.85 -15.37 -9.17
CA MET A 111 -1.75 -14.52 -10.37
C MET A 111 -2.95 -14.59 -11.33
N PRO A 112 -3.59 -15.75 -11.58
CA PRO A 112 -4.72 -15.85 -12.50
C PRO A 112 -5.92 -14.95 -12.11
N ALA A 113 -6.17 -14.75 -10.81
CA ALA A 113 -7.24 -13.90 -10.31
C ALA A 113 -7.04 -12.41 -10.65
N PHE A 114 -5.78 -11.98 -10.75
CA PHE A 114 -5.39 -10.60 -11.08
C PHE A 114 -5.01 -10.43 -12.55
N SER A 115 -5.30 -11.43 -13.41
CA SER A 115 -5.10 -11.30 -14.85
C SER A 115 -5.95 -10.16 -15.41
N ARG A 116 -5.43 -9.44 -16.42
CA ARG A 116 -6.12 -8.32 -17.05
C ARG A 116 -7.57 -8.66 -17.42
N ARG A 117 -7.80 -9.84 -18.02
CA ARG A 117 -9.13 -10.28 -18.41
C ARG A 117 -10.11 -10.38 -17.24
N ARG A 118 -9.66 -10.96 -16.08
CA ARG A 118 -10.51 -11.05 -14.87
C ARG A 118 -10.74 -9.68 -14.25
N VAL A 119 -9.71 -8.85 -14.19
CA VAL A 119 -9.82 -7.49 -13.65
C VAL A 119 -10.73 -6.61 -14.51
N ASP A 120 -10.59 -6.64 -15.85
CA ASP A 120 -11.47 -5.89 -16.75
C ASP A 120 -12.94 -6.34 -16.61
N ALA A 121 -13.19 -7.62 -16.34
CA ALA A 121 -14.53 -8.14 -16.09
C ALA A 121 -15.18 -7.61 -14.79
N LEU A 122 -14.40 -7.10 -13.84
CA LEU A 122 -14.91 -6.48 -12.61
C LEU A 122 -15.38 -5.03 -12.83
N GLU A 123 -15.01 -4.37 -13.95
CA GLU A 123 -15.33 -2.95 -14.17
C GLU A 123 -16.81 -2.62 -13.98
N PRO A 124 -17.81 -3.35 -14.55
CA PRO A 124 -19.21 -3.03 -14.34
C PRO A 124 -19.63 -3.12 -12.87
N ARG A 125 -19.07 -4.09 -12.15
CA ARG A 125 -19.36 -4.28 -10.72
C ARG A 125 -18.77 -3.16 -9.87
N ILE A 126 -17.51 -2.78 -10.14
CA ILE A 126 -16.83 -1.67 -9.44
C ILE A 126 -17.60 -0.37 -9.67
N ARG A 127 -18.04 -0.09 -10.91
CA ARG A 127 -18.88 1.09 -11.21
C ARG A 127 -20.17 1.09 -10.40
N SER A 128 -20.87 -0.05 -10.32
CA SER A 128 -22.09 -0.17 -9.52
C SER A 128 -21.86 0.07 -8.03
N ILE A 129 -20.72 -0.39 -7.48
CA ILE A 129 -20.34 -0.13 -6.09
C ILE A 129 -20.06 1.36 -5.89
N VAL A 130 -19.30 1.99 -6.79
CA VAL A 130 -18.96 3.42 -6.74
C VAL A 130 -20.24 4.27 -6.77
N GLU A 131 -21.14 4.03 -7.73
CA GLU A 131 -22.39 4.80 -7.84
C GLU A 131 -23.27 4.69 -6.57
N ARG A 132 -23.38 3.50 -6.00
CA ARG A 132 -24.08 3.31 -4.73
C ARG A 132 -23.42 4.11 -3.61
N LEU A 133 -22.10 3.99 -3.43
CA LEU A 133 -21.38 4.68 -2.36
C LEU A 133 -21.47 6.20 -2.51
N LEU A 134 -21.42 6.74 -3.73
CA LEU A 134 -21.60 8.18 -3.97
C LEU A 134 -23.04 8.63 -3.63
N THR A 135 -24.03 7.80 -3.93
CA THR A 135 -25.45 8.08 -3.56
C THR A 135 -25.64 8.07 -2.05
N ASP A 136 -25.06 7.10 -1.36
CA ASP A 136 -25.12 7.00 0.10
C ASP A 136 -24.39 8.20 0.76
N LEU A 137 -23.25 8.62 0.20
CA LEU A 137 -22.47 9.77 0.66
C LEU A 137 -23.26 11.08 0.48
N GLU A 138 -23.91 11.27 -0.65
CA GLU A 138 -24.77 12.42 -0.94
C GLU A 138 -25.97 12.49 0.02
N ALA A 139 -26.59 11.34 0.29
CA ALA A 139 -27.71 11.26 1.25
C ALA A 139 -27.28 11.61 2.69
N GLN A 140 -26.04 11.28 3.08
CA GLN A 140 -25.50 11.59 4.41
C GLN A 140 -25.20 13.08 4.59
N GLY A 141 -24.57 13.74 3.60
CA GLY A 141 -24.07 15.09 3.71
C GLY A 141 -25.03 16.16 3.18
N GLY A 142 -25.81 15.81 2.16
CA GLY A 142 -26.53 16.83 1.39
C GLY A 142 -25.57 17.85 0.76
N PRO A 143 -26.08 18.95 0.20
CA PRO A 143 -25.23 19.90 -0.54
C PRO A 143 -24.33 20.79 0.31
N ALA A 144 -24.59 20.91 1.61
CA ALA A 144 -23.85 21.78 2.53
C ALA A 144 -23.25 21.06 3.74
N GLY A 145 -23.53 19.76 3.89
CA GLY A 145 -23.02 18.97 5.02
C GLY A 145 -21.58 18.50 4.80
N VAL A 146 -20.89 18.29 5.91
CA VAL A 146 -19.57 17.69 5.94
C VAL A 146 -19.71 16.18 6.02
N VAL A 147 -19.00 15.45 5.17
CA VAL A 147 -18.89 13.99 5.20
C VAL A 147 -17.44 13.56 5.31
N ASP A 148 -17.20 12.41 5.93
CA ASP A 148 -15.89 11.77 5.89
C ASP A 148 -15.79 10.89 4.64
N LEU A 149 -14.98 11.31 3.69
CA LEU A 149 -14.79 10.60 2.43
C LEU A 149 -14.06 9.26 2.61
N VAL A 150 -13.20 9.13 3.62
CA VAL A 150 -12.52 7.86 3.89
C VAL A 150 -13.54 6.84 4.36
N ALA A 151 -14.30 7.14 5.39
CA ALA A 151 -15.27 6.20 5.95
C ALA A 151 -16.45 5.90 5.01
N GLY A 152 -16.93 6.91 4.25
CA GLY A 152 -18.11 6.79 3.39
C GLY A 152 -17.82 6.28 1.98
N PHE A 153 -16.58 6.38 1.49
CA PHE A 153 -16.27 6.06 0.10
C PHE A 153 -14.94 5.33 -0.10
N ALA A 154 -13.81 5.92 0.33
CA ALA A 154 -12.49 5.42 -0.03
C ALA A 154 -12.19 4.04 0.57
N PHE A 155 -12.62 3.77 1.81
CA PHE A 155 -12.48 2.47 2.48
C PHE A 155 -13.50 1.43 2.01
N PRO A 156 -14.83 1.72 1.95
CA PRO A 156 -15.82 0.71 1.57
C PRO A 156 -15.64 0.16 0.15
N LEU A 157 -15.12 0.96 -0.78
CA LEU A 157 -14.94 0.55 -2.17
C LEU A 157 -13.97 -0.64 -2.29
N PRO A 158 -12.67 -0.50 -2.01
CA PRO A 158 -11.73 -1.60 -2.20
C PRO A 158 -11.99 -2.77 -1.24
N PHE A 159 -12.48 -2.51 -0.04
CA PHE A 159 -12.84 -3.56 0.89
C PHE A 159 -13.99 -4.43 0.36
N THR A 160 -15.00 -3.83 -0.27
CA THR A 160 -16.08 -4.58 -0.92
C THR A 160 -15.56 -5.40 -2.09
N VAL A 161 -14.72 -4.79 -2.95
CA VAL A 161 -14.18 -5.42 -4.15
C VAL A 161 -13.30 -6.62 -3.78
N ILE A 162 -12.37 -6.47 -2.82
CA ILE A 162 -11.50 -7.59 -2.42
C ILE A 162 -12.29 -8.72 -1.74
N CYS A 163 -13.28 -8.38 -0.92
CA CYS A 163 -14.18 -9.37 -0.32
C CYS A 163 -14.96 -10.16 -1.38
N GLU A 164 -15.46 -9.50 -2.43
CA GLU A 164 -16.14 -10.17 -3.54
C GLU A 164 -15.20 -11.06 -4.34
N LEU A 165 -13.99 -10.58 -4.66
CA LEU A 165 -12.97 -11.35 -5.36
C LEU A 165 -12.57 -12.64 -4.61
N LEU A 166 -12.51 -12.55 -3.28
CA LEU A 166 -12.17 -13.68 -2.39
C LEU A 166 -13.40 -14.55 -2.04
N GLY A 167 -14.60 -14.14 -2.42
CA GLY A 167 -15.82 -14.87 -2.10
C GLY A 167 -16.23 -14.80 -0.62
N VAL A 168 -15.85 -13.72 0.09
CA VAL A 168 -16.28 -13.44 1.47
C VAL A 168 -17.76 -13.11 1.50
N PRO A 169 -18.62 -13.85 2.24
CA PRO A 169 -20.05 -13.59 2.33
C PRO A 169 -20.34 -12.17 2.82
N HIS A 170 -21.39 -11.54 2.29
CA HIS A 170 -21.71 -10.15 2.63
C HIS A 170 -21.96 -9.94 4.15
N PRO A 171 -22.68 -10.83 4.87
CA PRO A 171 -22.91 -10.65 6.31
C PRO A 171 -21.64 -10.58 7.15
N ASP A 172 -20.57 -11.26 6.73
CA ASP A 172 -19.34 -11.42 7.52
C ASP A 172 -18.39 -10.22 7.38
N ARG A 173 -18.57 -9.40 6.35
CA ARG A 173 -17.62 -8.33 5.98
C ARG A 173 -17.43 -7.28 7.07
N THR A 174 -18.51 -6.94 7.79
CA THR A 174 -18.45 -5.93 8.87
C THR A 174 -17.56 -6.39 10.03
N ASP A 175 -17.73 -7.64 10.47
CA ASP A 175 -16.96 -8.18 11.59
C ASP A 175 -15.53 -8.49 11.20
N LEU A 176 -15.29 -8.97 9.98
CA LEU A 176 -13.96 -9.15 9.42
C LEU A 176 -13.23 -7.80 9.34
N GLY A 177 -13.83 -6.77 8.78
CA GLY A 177 -13.25 -5.43 8.68
C GLY A 177 -12.93 -4.82 10.05
N ARG A 178 -13.79 -5.05 11.07
CA ARG A 178 -13.51 -4.62 12.44
C ARG A 178 -12.32 -5.35 13.03
N SER A 179 -12.23 -6.66 12.84
CA SER A 179 -11.12 -7.49 13.35
C SER A 179 -9.80 -7.11 12.68
N LEU A 180 -9.79 -6.85 11.37
CA LEU A 180 -8.61 -6.40 10.64
C LEU A 180 -8.11 -5.03 11.12
N ARG A 181 -9.01 -4.05 11.29
CA ARG A 181 -8.63 -2.74 11.84
C ARG A 181 -8.01 -2.84 13.23
N THR A 182 -8.54 -3.70 14.12
CA THR A 182 -7.97 -3.93 15.45
C THR A 182 -6.60 -4.61 15.36
N LEU A 183 -6.46 -5.60 14.48
CA LEU A 183 -5.21 -6.33 14.29
C LEU A 183 -4.08 -5.44 13.75
N LEU A 184 -4.41 -4.55 12.82
CA LEU A 184 -3.45 -3.69 12.10
C LEU A 184 -3.23 -2.34 12.78
N ALA A 185 -3.94 -2.07 13.88
CA ALA A 185 -3.74 -0.84 14.65
C ALA A 185 -2.32 -0.79 15.24
N PRO A 186 -1.69 0.40 15.26
CA PRO A 186 -0.36 0.55 15.87
C PRO A 186 -0.36 0.08 17.32
N SER A 187 0.64 -0.71 17.70
CA SER A 187 0.83 -1.11 19.10
C SER A 187 1.51 0.01 19.88
N PRO A 188 1.02 0.36 21.07
CA PRO A 188 1.61 1.44 21.89
C PRO A 188 2.95 1.04 22.54
N GLY A 189 3.47 -0.16 22.29
CA GLY A 189 4.68 -0.67 22.89
C GLY A 189 5.28 -1.87 22.11
N PRO A 190 6.39 -2.42 22.62
CA PRO A 190 7.14 -3.46 21.91
C PRO A 190 6.44 -4.83 21.86
N ARG A 191 5.34 -4.99 22.58
CA ARG A 191 4.50 -6.20 22.53
C ARG A 191 3.15 -5.88 21.91
N PRO A 192 2.57 -6.84 21.15
CA PRO A 192 1.22 -6.68 20.66
C PRO A 192 0.22 -6.42 21.79
N ALA A 193 -0.75 -5.52 21.53
CA ALA A 193 -1.84 -5.30 22.47
C ALA A 193 -2.71 -6.57 22.57
N PRO A 194 -3.24 -6.92 23.76
CA PRO A 194 -4.09 -8.11 23.93
C PRO A 194 -5.29 -8.15 22.97
N GLU A 195 -5.86 -6.98 22.65
CA GLU A 195 -6.97 -6.85 21.72
C GLU A 195 -6.55 -7.20 20.27
N ALA A 196 -5.31 -6.87 19.89
CA ALA A 196 -4.75 -7.20 18.57
C ALA A 196 -4.44 -8.71 18.47
N VAL A 197 -3.97 -9.34 19.55
CA VAL A 197 -3.80 -10.80 19.62
C VAL A 197 -5.16 -11.49 19.45
N ALA A 198 -6.17 -11.09 20.21
CA ALA A 198 -7.52 -11.64 20.10
C ALA A 198 -8.14 -11.37 18.71
N ALA A 199 -7.81 -10.25 18.07
CA ALA A 199 -8.25 -9.97 16.71
C ALA A 199 -7.57 -10.89 15.69
N SER A 200 -6.28 -11.20 15.86
CA SER A 200 -5.56 -12.19 15.04
C SER A 200 -6.21 -13.57 15.11
N GLU A 201 -6.52 -14.04 16.32
CA GLU A 201 -7.20 -15.33 16.53
C GLU A 201 -8.58 -15.37 15.84
N ARG A 202 -9.36 -14.28 15.95
CA ARG A 202 -10.65 -14.18 15.24
C ARG A 202 -10.48 -14.21 13.72
N VAL A 203 -9.50 -13.52 13.18
CA VAL A 203 -9.21 -13.52 11.74
C VAL A 203 -8.81 -14.93 11.29
N VAL A 204 -7.91 -15.61 12.00
CA VAL A 204 -7.51 -17.00 11.69
C VAL A 204 -8.72 -17.92 11.71
N GLY A 205 -9.53 -17.88 12.79
CA GLY A 205 -10.74 -18.71 12.92
C GLY A 205 -11.74 -18.44 11.79
N TYR A 206 -11.95 -17.18 11.44
CA TYR A 206 -12.82 -16.82 10.32
C TYR A 206 -12.30 -17.36 8.97
N LEU A 207 -11.01 -17.16 8.67
CA LEU A 207 -10.42 -17.63 7.41
C LEU A 207 -10.43 -19.16 7.31
N THR A 208 -10.22 -19.88 8.42
CA THR A 208 -10.37 -21.34 8.47
C THR A 208 -11.81 -21.75 8.12
N SER A 209 -12.80 -21.10 8.73
CA SER A 209 -14.22 -21.35 8.43
C SER A 209 -14.59 -21.03 6.97
N LEU A 210 -13.98 -20.00 6.40
CA LEU A 210 -14.16 -19.64 4.99
C LEU A 210 -13.58 -20.72 4.06
N LEU A 211 -12.41 -21.28 4.38
CA LEU A 211 -11.82 -22.40 3.62
C LEU A 211 -12.75 -23.63 3.66
N ASP A 212 -13.29 -23.98 4.83
CA ASP A 212 -14.22 -25.10 4.98
C ASP A 212 -15.50 -24.88 4.21
N LEU A 213 -16.06 -23.65 4.23
CA LEU A 213 -17.21 -23.27 3.42
C LEU A 213 -16.93 -23.48 1.93
N LYS A 214 -15.75 -23.05 1.42
CA LYS A 214 -15.41 -23.18 0.00
C LYS A 214 -15.10 -24.62 -0.42
N ARG A 215 -14.58 -25.44 0.48
CA ARG A 215 -14.47 -26.89 0.26
C ARG A 215 -15.85 -27.55 0.12
N ALA A 216 -16.80 -27.18 0.96
CA ALA A 216 -18.17 -27.74 0.96
C ALA A 216 -19.04 -27.20 -0.18
N ALA A 217 -18.88 -25.92 -0.54
CA ALA A 217 -19.67 -25.22 -1.54
C ALA A 217 -18.76 -24.32 -2.39
N PRO A 218 -18.07 -24.87 -3.40
CA PRO A 218 -17.21 -24.12 -4.30
C PRO A 218 -17.96 -23.01 -5.05
N GLY A 219 -17.32 -21.83 -5.21
CA GLY A 219 -17.85 -20.68 -5.94
C GLY A 219 -16.92 -20.23 -7.08
N GLU A 220 -17.31 -19.15 -7.76
CA GLU A 220 -16.46 -18.50 -8.77
C GLU A 220 -15.59 -17.42 -8.13
N ASP A 221 -14.74 -17.78 -7.16
CA ASP A 221 -13.93 -16.87 -6.37
C ASP A 221 -12.49 -17.40 -6.14
N LEU A 222 -11.59 -16.50 -5.75
CA LEU A 222 -10.18 -16.84 -5.58
C LEU A 222 -9.93 -17.86 -4.45
N VAL A 223 -10.71 -17.84 -3.36
CA VAL A 223 -10.50 -18.82 -2.29
C VAL A 223 -10.86 -20.22 -2.78
N THR A 224 -11.92 -20.36 -3.58
CA THR A 224 -12.24 -21.63 -4.28
C THR A 224 -11.10 -22.05 -5.21
N ASP A 225 -10.56 -21.12 -6.02
CA ASP A 225 -9.41 -21.42 -6.91
C ASP A 225 -8.19 -21.92 -6.11
N LEU A 226 -7.89 -21.33 -4.94
CA LEU A 226 -6.79 -21.73 -4.06
C LEU A 226 -7.03 -23.11 -3.43
N VAL A 227 -8.25 -23.41 -3.00
CA VAL A 227 -8.63 -24.73 -2.45
C VAL A 227 -8.48 -25.83 -3.52
N VAL A 228 -8.94 -25.58 -4.73
CA VAL A 228 -8.80 -26.52 -5.84
C VAL A 228 -7.31 -26.71 -6.21
N ALA A 229 -6.51 -25.66 -6.19
CA ALA A 229 -5.08 -25.74 -6.49
C ALA A 229 -4.29 -26.46 -5.40
N ALA A 230 -4.77 -26.48 -4.15
CA ALA A 230 -4.13 -27.18 -3.04
C ALA A 230 -4.20 -28.71 -3.20
N ASP A 231 -5.24 -29.22 -3.88
CA ASP A 231 -5.43 -30.66 -4.14
C ASP A 231 -4.58 -31.17 -5.34
N GLY A 232 -3.87 -30.27 -6.07
CA GLY A 232 -3.06 -30.59 -7.25
C GLY A 232 -1.55 -30.67 -7.00
N GLU A 233 -0.79 -30.85 -8.09
CA GLU A 233 0.69 -30.77 -8.03
C GLU A 233 1.14 -29.36 -7.64
N GLY A 234 1.84 -29.24 -6.51
CA GLY A 234 2.27 -27.96 -5.92
C GLY A 234 1.36 -27.46 -4.82
N ALA A 235 0.66 -28.40 -4.18
CA ALA A 235 -0.24 -28.19 -3.06
C ALA A 235 0.20 -27.08 -2.12
N LEU A 236 -0.75 -26.21 -1.74
CA LEU A 236 -0.59 -25.26 -0.65
C LEU A 236 -0.89 -25.95 0.66
N SER A 237 -0.09 -25.71 1.67
CA SER A 237 -0.49 -26.02 3.04
C SER A 237 -1.68 -25.14 3.46
N GLU A 238 -2.44 -25.58 4.46
CA GLU A 238 -3.53 -24.77 5.01
C GLU A 238 -3.01 -23.42 5.53
N GLN A 239 -1.86 -23.41 6.18
CA GLN A 239 -1.20 -22.20 6.65
C GLN A 239 -0.87 -21.24 5.49
N GLU A 240 -0.37 -21.74 4.36
CA GLU A 240 -0.09 -20.92 3.19
C GLU A 240 -1.36 -20.35 2.56
N MET A 241 -2.47 -21.10 2.57
CA MET A 241 -3.78 -20.61 2.13
C MET A 241 -4.25 -19.48 3.04
N LEU A 242 -4.27 -19.68 4.36
CA LEU A 242 -4.67 -18.67 5.34
C LEU A 242 -3.86 -17.39 5.21
N SER A 243 -2.52 -17.51 5.17
CA SER A 243 -1.64 -16.36 5.06
C SER A 243 -1.73 -15.64 3.71
N THR A 244 -1.97 -16.38 2.62
CA THR A 244 -2.20 -15.79 1.29
C THR A 244 -3.51 -15.01 1.25
N ILE A 245 -4.62 -15.56 1.75
CA ILE A 245 -5.91 -14.88 1.80
C ILE A 245 -5.80 -13.62 2.69
N PHE A 246 -5.21 -13.75 3.87
CA PHE A 246 -4.97 -12.62 4.77
C PHE A 246 -4.18 -11.50 4.08
N GLN A 247 -3.03 -11.84 3.45
CA GLN A 247 -2.21 -10.89 2.71
C GLN A 247 -3.01 -10.17 1.64
N LEU A 248 -3.83 -10.90 0.86
CA LEU A 248 -4.59 -10.31 -0.23
C LEU A 248 -5.68 -9.36 0.28
N ILE A 249 -6.32 -9.68 1.41
CA ILE A 249 -7.28 -8.77 2.03
C ILE A 249 -6.57 -7.49 2.47
N VAL A 250 -5.50 -7.60 3.25
CA VAL A 250 -4.79 -6.44 3.82
C VAL A 250 -4.19 -5.58 2.72
N ALA A 251 -3.43 -6.18 1.80
CA ALA A 251 -2.79 -5.44 0.72
C ALA A 251 -3.80 -4.85 -0.30
N GLY A 252 -4.96 -5.48 -0.45
CA GLY A 252 -5.94 -5.10 -1.48
C GLY A 252 -6.84 -3.93 -1.10
N HIS A 253 -7.05 -3.65 0.20
CA HIS A 253 -7.96 -2.57 0.57
C HIS A 253 -7.26 -1.32 1.11
N ASP A 254 -6.36 -1.42 2.09
CA ASP A 254 -5.77 -0.24 2.73
C ASP A 254 -4.97 0.64 1.76
N THR A 255 -4.22 0.01 0.86
CA THR A 255 -3.42 0.74 -0.13
C THR A 255 -4.30 1.46 -1.16
N THR A 256 -5.40 0.85 -1.61
CA THR A 256 -6.32 1.48 -2.56
C THR A 256 -7.18 2.55 -1.87
N THR A 257 -7.57 2.34 -0.60
CA THR A 257 -8.19 3.37 0.25
C THR A 257 -7.31 4.62 0.29
N SER A 258 -6.04 4.43 0.61
CA SER A 258 -5.06 5.52 0.67
C SER A 258 -4.83 6.18 -0.69
N LEU A 259 -4.81 5.41 -1.79
CA LEU A 259 -4.68 5.96 -3.14
C LEU A 259 -5.85 6.88 -3.50
N VAL A 260 -7.08 6.48 -3.19
CA VAL A 260 -8.28 7.29 -3.44
C VAL A 260 -8.29 8.54 -2.56
N GLY A 261 -7.96 8.41 -1.27
CA GLY A 261 -7.88 9.53 -0.34
C GLY A 261 -6.80 10.54 -0.72
N ASN A 262 -5.54 10.09 -0.86
CA ASN A 262 -4.40 10.94 -1.20
C ASN A 262 -4.59 11.58 -2.59
N GLY A 263 -5.09 10.80 -3.57
CA GLY A 263 -5.40 11.30 -4.90
C GLY A 263 -6.48 12.39 -4.90
N THR A 264 -7.50 12.22 -4.07
CA THR A 264 -8.54 13.25 -3.88
C THR A 264 -7.94 14.53 -3.29
N VAL A 265 -7.11 14.44 -2.25
CA VAL A 265 -6.42 15.62 -1.68
C VAL A 265 -5.53 16.28 -2.73
N ALA A 266 -4.77 15.50 -3.50
CA ALA A 266 -3.93 16.05 -4.56
C ALA A 266 -4.76 16.83 -5.60
N LEU A 267 -5.87 16.28 -6.06
CA LEU A 267 -6.76 16.94 -7.03
C LEU A 267 -7.46 18.18 -6.44
N LEU A 268 -7.85 18.15 -5.17
CA LEU A 268 -8.46 19.31 -4.49
C LEU A 268 -7.46 20.45 -4.25
N ARG A 269 -6.16 20.13 -4.10
CA ARG A 269 -5.07 21.13 -4.00
C ARG A 269 -4.62 21.67 -5.37
N HIS A 270 -5.00 21.00 -6.48
CA HIS A 270 -4.67 21.40 -7.86
C HIS A 270 -5.94 21.48 -8.71
N PRO A 271 -6.81 22.49 -8.47
CA PRO A 271 -8.14 22.57 -9.08
C PRO A 271 -8.12 22.60 -10.60
N GLU A 272 -7.08 23.19 -11.22
CA GLU A 272 -6.91 23.20 -12.67
C GLU A 272 -6.73 21.80 -13.26
N GLN A 273 -6.08 20.91 -12.55
CA GLN A 273 -5.87 19.53 -13.01
C GLN A 273 -7.09 18.65 -12.71
N ARG A 274 -7.77 18.91 -11.60
CA ARG A 274 -9.08 18.29 -11.32
C ARG A 274 -10.10 18.67 -12.42
N ASP A 275 -10.17 19.94 -12.78
CA ASP A 275 -11.11 20.44 -13.79
C ASP A 275 -10.77 19.86 -15.17
N ALA A 276 -9.49 19.65 -15.48
CA ALA A 276 -9.06 18.93 -16.68
C ALA A 276 -9.54 17.47 -16.68
N LEU A 277 -9.45 16.74 -15.54
CA LEU A 277 -9.98 15.38 -15.42
C LEU A 277 -11.50 15.33 -15.62
N VAL A 278 -12.25 16.30 -15.05
CA VAL A 278 -13.71 16.38 -15.19
C VAL A 278 -14.10 16.66 -16.64
N ALA A 279 -13.36 17.55 -17.32
CA ALA A 279 -13.59 17.90 -18.71
C ALA A 279 -13.21 16.76 -19.69
N ASP A 280 -12.17 16.03 -19.38
CA ASP A 280 -11.69 14.88 -20.18
C ASP A 280 -11.39 13.66 -19.31
N PRO A 281 -12.38 12.79 -19.06
CA PRO A 281 -12.20 11.54 -18.30
C PRO A 281 -11.18 10.56 -18.90
N ALA A 282 -10.76 10.74 -20.16
CA ALA A 282 -9.69 9.93 -20.76
C ALA A 282 -8.32 10.19 -20.11
N LEU A 283 -8.16 11.29 -19.35
CA LEU A 283 -6.98 11.59 -18.55
C LEU A 283 -6.87 10.70 -17.28
N ALA A 284 -7.94 10.02 -16.86
CA ALA A 284 -7.98 9.28 -15.62
C ALA A 284 -6.83 8.27 -15.43
N PRO A 285 -6.35 7.52 -16.44
CA PRO A 285 -5.18 6.67 -16.28
C PRO A 285 -3.91 7.46 -15.89
N ARG A 286 -3.69 8.64 -16.46
CA ARG A 286 -2.55 9.50 -16.14
C ARG A 286 -2.66 10.10 -14.75
N VAL A 287 -3.86 10.52 -14.37
CA VAL A 287 -4.17 11.02 -13.02
C VAL A 287 -3.79 9.96 -11.97
N VAL A 288 -4.18 8.71 -12.16
CA VAL A 288 -3.87 7.61 -11.22
C VAL A 288 -2.36 7.38 -11.11
N GLU A 289 -1.63 7.33 -12.24
CA GLU A 289 -0.17 7.16 -12.20
C GLU A 289 0.51 8.35 -11.49
N GLU A 290 0.06 9.58 -11.73
CA GLU A 290 0.62 10.74 -11.06
C GLU A 290 0.27 10.80 -9.57
N CYS A 291 -0.94 10.42 -9.16
CA CYS A 291 -1.30 10.25 -7.75
C CYS A 291 -0.36 9.24 -7.06
N MET A 292 -0.12 8.10 -7.69
CA MET A 292 0.79 7.07 -7.17
C MET A 292 2.24 7.58 -7.07
N ARG A 293 2.71 8.36 -8.06
CA ARG A 293 4.05 8.94 -8.01
C ARG A 293 4.17 10.00 -6.93
N TYR A 294 3.22 10.93 -6.88
CA TYR A 294 3.26 12.15 -6.07
C TYR A 294 3.07 11.88 -4.58
N ASP A 295 2.07 11.06 -4.22
CA ASP A 295 1.78 10.70 -2.82
C ASP A 295 1.41 9.23 -2.70
N ALA A 296 2.44 8.37 -2.81
CA ALA A 296 2.29 6.92 -2.82
C ALA A 296 1.66 6.41 -1.51
N PRO A 297 0.65 5.52 -1.57
CA PRO A 297 0.11 4.83 -0.39
C PRO A 297 1.13 4.04 0.41
N VAL A 298 2.20 3.59 -0.26
CA VAL A 298 3.31 2.85 0.35
C VAL A 298 4.58 3.69 0.17
N PRO A 299 4.92 4.55 1.16
CA PRO A 299 6.09 5.43 1.06
C PRO A 299 7.42 4.68 1.15
N HIS A 300 7.44 3.53 1.85
CA HIS A 300 8.60 2.68 1.99
C HIS A 300 8.23 1.24 1.64
N SER A 301 9.12 0.53 0.96
CA SER A 301 8.91 -0.90 0.75
C SER A 301 8.90 -1.64 2.09
N THR A 302 8.22 -2.79 2.14
CA THR A 302 8.43 -3.73 3.24
C THR A 302 9.90 -4.12 3.32
N PHE A 303 10.39 -4.36 4.54
CA PHE A 303 11.81 -4.61 4.82
C PHE A 303 12.42 -5.70 3.93
N ARG A 304 13.70 -5.54 3.66
CA ARG A 304 14.57 -6.53 3.02
C ARG A 304 15.80 -6.73 3.88
N TYR A 305 16.47 -7.86 3.66
CA TYR A 305 17.67 -8.24 4.40
C TYR A 305 18.74 -8.69 3.42
N THR A 306 19.95 -8.19 3.56
CA THR A 306 21.07 -8.65 2.73
C THR A 306 21.45 -10.08 3.11
N THR A 307 21.62 -10.98 2.13
CA THR A 307 22.10 -12.35 2.36
C THR A 307 23.63 -12.44 2.37
N GLU A 308 24.29 -11.43 1.82
CA GLU A 308 25.73 -11.26 1.73
C GLU A 308 26.04 -9.76 1.64
N GLU A 309 27.31 -9.35 1.54
CA GLU A 309 27.69 -7.98 1.27
C GLU A 309 27.15 -7.54 -0.10
N VAL A 310 26.45 -6.40 -0.13
CA VAL A 310 25.83 -5.86 -1.34
C VAL A 310 26.31 -4.42 -1.59
N ARG A 311 26.79 -4.16 -2.80
CA ARG A 311 27.14 -2.81 -3.24
C ARG A 311 25.95 -2.16 -3.95
N ILE A 312 25.54 -1.00 -3.43
CA ILE A 312 24.50 -0.14 -4.04
C ILE A 312 25.13 1.24 -4.33
N GLY A 313 25.39 1.52 -5.60
CA GLY A 313 26.20 2.68 -5.97
C GLY A 313 27.61 2.59 -5.37
N GLU A 314 28.04 3.63 -4.65
CA GLU A 314 29.34 3.69 -3.96
C GLU A 314 29.30 3.09 -2.54
N VAL A 315 28.12 2.75 -2.03
CA VAL A 315 27.92 2.26 -0.66
C VAL A 315 27.96 0.73 -0.64
N VAL A 316 28.67 0.18 0.35
CA VAL A 316 28.72 -1.25 0.64
C VAL A 316 27.85 -1.51 1.87
N ILE A 317 26.79 -2.27 1.69
CA ILE A 317 25.87 -2.72 2.76
C ILE A 317 26.37 -4.09 3.24
N PRO A 318 26.64 -4.27 4.55
CA PRO A 318 27.14 -5.54 5.06
C PRO A 318 26.10 -6.67 4.94
N ALA A 319 26.56 -7.92 5.09
CA ALA A 319 25.69 -9.08 5.15
C ALA A 319 24.73 -9.00 6.36
N PHE A 320 23.53 -9.53 6.21
CA PHE A 320 22.45 -9.60 7.21
C PHE A 320 21.94 -8.25 7.70
N ALA A 321 22.21 -7.19 6.96
CA ALA A 321 21.71 -5.85 7.26
C ALA A 321 20.24 -5.69 6.80
N GLN A 322 19.45 -5.01 7.62
CA GLN A 322 18.10 -4.59 7.24
C GLN A 322 18.15 -3.42 6.25
N VAL A 323 17.34 -3.48 5.22
CA VAL A 323 17.27 -2.48 4.15
C VAL A 323 15.84 -2.01 3.93
N ILE A 324 15.67 -0.69 3.85
CA ILE A 324 14.43 0.00 3.53
C ILE A 324 14.63 0.76 2.22
N VAL A 325 13.71 0.58 1.28
CA VAL A 325 13.68 1.38 0.06
C VAL A 325 12.56 2.40 0.15
N SER A 326 12.89 3.69 0.18
CA SER A 326 11.90 4.77 0.16
C SER A 326 11.38 4.97 -1.25
N LEU A 327 10.20 4.42 -1.52
CA LEU A 327 9.51 4.55 -2.81
C LEU A 327 9.06 6.00 -3.03
N ALA A 328 8.58 6.66 -1.97
CA ALA A 328 8.14 8.05 -2.03
C ALA A 328 9.29 9.02 -2.33
N ALA A 329 10.46 8.84 -1.69
CA ALA A 329 11.64 9.64 -1.99
C ALA A 329 12.14 9.40 -3.42
N ALA A 330 12.19 8.13 -3.85
CA ALA A 330 12.61 7.74 -5.19
C ALA A 330 11.66 8.27 -6.29
N ASN A 331 10.36 8.32 -6.01
CA ASN A 331 9.35 8.84 -6.93
C ASN A 331 9.38 10.37 -7.09
N ARG A 332 10.10 11.07 -6.24
CA ARG A 332 10.34 12.52 -6.33
C ARG A 332 11.81 12.86 -6.57
N ASP A 333 12.59 11.93 -7.13
CA ASP A 333 13.99 12.14 -7.43
C ASP A 333 14.17 13.06 -8.66
N PRO A 334 14.77 14.27 -8.52
CA PRO A 334 14.99 15.19 -9.63
C PRO A 334 15.99 14.65 -10.65
N ALA A 335 16.81 13.65 -10.32
CA ALA A 335 17.65 12.96 -11.29
C ALA A 335 16.82 12.11 -12.28
N ARG A 336 15.58 11.77 -11.91
CA ARG A 336 14.67 10.95 -12.73
C ARG A 336 13.50 11.74 -13.31
N TYR A 337 12.94 12.68 -12.54
CA TYR A 337 11.74 13.41 -12.92
C TYR A 337 12.03 14.92 -13.00
N ARG A 338 11.62 15.53 -14.10
CA ARG A 338 11.61 16.99 -14.17
C ARG A 338 10.52 17.54 -13.25
N ASP A 339 10.80 18.62 -12.54
CA ASP A 339 9.88 19.23 -11.57
C ASP A 339 9.25 18.17 -10.64
N ALA A 340 10.14 17.34 -10.03
CA ALA A 340 9.78 16.13 -9.31
C ALA A 340 8.81 16.37 -8.14
N GLU A 341 8.84 17.55 -7.52
CA GLU A 341 7.98 17.95 -6.41
C GLU A 341 6.60 18.48 -6.87
N SER A 342 6.39 18.66 -8.18
CA SER A 342 5.10 19.14 -8.72
C SER A 342 4.17 17.98 -9.03
N PHE A 343 2.87 18.15 -8.75
CA PHE A 343 1.80 17.28 -9.24
C PHE A 343 1.45 17.70 -10.67
N ASP A 344 1.59 16.79 -11.63
CA ASP A 344 1.36 17.06 -13.05
C ASP A 344 0.78 15.84 -13.78
N ILE A 345 -0.53 15.84 -14.02
CA ILE A 345 -1.24 14.76 -14.73
C ILE A 345 -0.87 14.64 -16.22
N HIS A 346 -0.15 15.62 -16.76
CA HIS A 346 0.35 15.61 -18.13
C HIS A 346 1.80 15.15 -18.25
N ARG A 347 2.41 14.76 -17.14
CA ARG A 347 3.79 14.27 -17.08
C ARG A 347 4.06 13.18 -18.11
N THR A 348 5.21 13.29 -18.81
CA THR A 348 5.64 12.35 -19.85
C THR A 348 6.82 11.47 -19.43
N ASP A 349 7.56 11.86 -18.38
CA ASP A 349 8.67 11.10 -17.80
C ASP A 349 8.16 10.02 -16.82
N GLY A 350 7.26 9.16 -17.32
CA GLY A 350 6.56 8.15 -16.55
C GLY A 350 7.44 7.02 -15.98
N GLY A 351 6.80 6.11 -15.25
CA GLY A 351 7.41 4.94 -14.63
C GLY A 351 7.87 5.20 -13.21
N HIS A 352 6.92 5.13 -12.26
CA HIS A 352 7.16 5.29 -10.82
C HIS A 352 7.39 3.93 -10.12
N LEU A 353 7.93 3.96 -8.90
CA LEU A 353 8.17 2.78 -8.07
C LEU A 353 7.09 2.54 -7.01
N ALA A 354 5.97 3.26 -7.02
CA ALA A 354 4.91 3.14 -6.02
C ALA A 354 4.31 1.72 -5.91
N LEU A 355 4.38 0.95 -6.99
CA LEU A 355 3.94 -0.47 -7.05
C LEU A 355 5.10 -1.46 -6.89
N GLY A 356 6.27 -0.98 -6.46
CA GLY A 356 7.48 -1.77 -6.37
C GLY A 356 8.14 -2.03 -7.73
N HIS A 357 9.11 -2.95 -7.74
CA HIS A 357 9.83 -3.39 -8.94
C HIS A 357 10.34 -4.83 -8.74
N GLY A 358 10.68 -5.53 -9.84
CA GLY A 358 11.19 -6.90 -9.79
C GLY A 358 10.12 -7.95 -9.48
N ILE A 359 10.54 -9.06 -8.89
CA ILE A 359 9.66 -10.22 -8.62
C ILE A 359 8.50 -9.91 -7.68
N HIS A 360 8.66 -8.92 -6.78
CA HIS A 360 7.63 -8.44 -5.87
C HIS A 360 6.83 -7.24 -6.41
N PHE A 361 6.90 -6.93 -7.70
CA PHE A 361 6.01 -5.93 -8.31
C PHE A 361 4.55 -6.25 -7.95
N CYS A 362 3.76 -5.23 -7.59
CA CYS A 362 2.41 -5.39 -7.06
C CYS A 362 1.53 -6.29 -7.94
N LEU A 363 1.04 -7.40 -7.35
CA LEU A 363 0.15 -8.33 -8.04
C LEU A 363 -1.20 -7.68 -8.37
N GLY A 364 -1.73 -6.86 -7.43
CA GLY A 364 -2.99 -6.14 -7.56
C GLY A 364 -2.92 -4.86 -8.41
N ALA A 365 -1.78 -4.54 -9.04
CA ALA A 365 -1.61 -3.30 -9.79
C ALA A 365 -2.69 -3.02 -10.86
N PRO A 366 -3.17 -4.02 -11.64
CA PRO A 366 -4.28 -3.79 -12.57
C PRO A 366 -5.59 -3.43 -11.87
N LEU A 367 -5.89 -4.08 -10.74
CA LEU A 367 -7.12 -3.85 -9.97
C LEU A 367 -7.09 -2.47 -9.28
N ALA A 368 -6.00 -2.13 -8.60
CA ALA A 368 -5.85 -0.83 -7.94
C ALA A 368 -5.98 0.35 -8.93
N ARG A 369 -5.39 0.20 -10.14
CA ARG A 369 -5.55 1.19 -11.22
C ARG A 369 -6.99 1.32 -11.69
N LEU A 370 -7.68 0.20 -11.84
CA LEU A 370 -9.08 0.19 -12.28
C LEU A 370 -9.98 0.85 -11.25
N GLU A 371 -9.85 0.48 -9.98
CA GLU A 371 -10.63 1.05 -8.88
C GLU A 371 -10.38 2.55 -8.73
N ALA A 372 -9.12 2.99 -8.66
CA ALA A 372 -8.77 4.39 -8.51
C ALA A 372 -9.24 5.23 -9.71
N ARG A 373 -9.10 4.71 -10.94
CA ARG A 373 -9.59 5.38 -12.15
C ARG A 373 -11.10 5.63 -12.09
N ILE A 374 -11.87 4.60 -11.74
CA ILE A 374 -13.34 4.71 -11.65
C ILE A 374 -13.72 5.63 -10.48
N ALA A 375 -13.12 5.44 -9.32
CA ALA A 375 -13.42 6.19 -8.11
C ALA A 375 -13.15 7.69 -8.27
N LEU A 376 -11.93 8.07 -8.65
CA LEU A 376 -11.55 9.49 -8.79
C LEU A 376 -12.35 10.18 -9.88
N THR A 377 -12.57 9.51 -11.03
CA THR A 377 -13.37 10.10 -12.10
C THR A 377 -14.81 10.33 -11.65
N ALA A 378 -15.48 9.30 -11.12
CA ALA A 378 -16.89 9.40 -10.74
C ALA A 378 -17.10 10.42 -9.60
N LEU A 379 -16.23 10.42 -8.59
CA LEU A 379 -16.30 11.34 -7.45
C LEU A 379 -16.23 12.81 -7.91
N HIS A 380 -15.20 13.16 -8.69
CA HIS A 380 -14.99 14.55 -9.11
C HIS A 380 -15.97 15.00 -10.21
N THR A 381 -16.46 14.09 -11.05
CA THR A 381 -17.50 14.39 -12.03
C THR A 381 -18.84 14.62 -11.34
N ARG A 382 -19.20 13.79 -10.33
CA ARG A 382 -20.48 13.95 -9.63
C ARG A 382 -20.50 15.17 -8.71
N PHE A 383 -19.37 15.51 -8.07
CA PHE A 383 -19.24 16.61 -7.12
C PHE A 383 -18.14 17.60 -7.57
N PRO A 384 -18.33 18.32 -8.67
CA PRO A 384 -17.30 19.23 -9.20
C PRO A 384 -16.99 20.41 -8.28
N ALA A 385 -17.93 20.77 -7.39
CA ALA A 385 -17.76 21.82 -6.38
C ALA A 385 -17.22 21.30 -5.03
N MET A 386 -16.83 20.02 -4.96
CA MET A 386 -16.30 19.43 -3.73
C MET A 386 -15.03 20.18 -3.28
N ARG A 387 -14.93 20.39 -1.96
CA ARG A 387 -13.78 21.02 -1.33
C ARG A 387 -13.50 20.41 0.04
N LEU A 388 -12.28 20.57 0.53
CA LEU A 388 -11.96 20.22 1.91
C LEU A 388 -12.84 21.01 2.88
N ALA A 389 -13.32 20.36 3.93
CA ALA A 389 -14.09 20.99 5.00
C ALA A 389 -13.18 21.58 6.09
N VAL A 390 -11.90 21.27 6.05
CA VAL A 390 -10.85 21.68 7.02
C VAL A 390 -9.69 22.33 6.28
N ASP A 391 -8.83 23.03 7.03
CA ASP A 391 -7.57 23.54 6.48
C ASP A 391 -6.69 22.33 6.05
N PRO A 392 -6.10 22.33 4.84
CA PRO A 392 -5.23 21.26 4.38
C PRO A 392 -4.06 20.92 5.30
N SER A 393 -3.58 21.89 6.09
CA SER A 393 -2.49 21.67 7.06
C SER A 393 -2.91 20.90 8.31
N THR A 394 -4.21 20.70 8.53
CA THR A 394 -4.76 19.91 9.64
C THR A 394 -5.09 18.47 9.27
N LEU A 395 -4.85 18.06 8.03
CA LEU A 395 -5.01 16.68 7.61
C LEU A 395 -3.89 15.81 8.18
N HIS A 396 -4.25 14.65 8.73
CA HIS A 396 -3.31 13.72 9.34
C HIS A 396 -3.20 12.41 8.56
N TRP A 397 -1.99 12.10 8.10
CA TRP A 397 -1.64 10.82 7.46
C TRP A 397 -1.16 9.83 8.53
N GLY A 398 -2.09 9.35 9.35
CA GLY A 398 -1.83 8.50 10.52
C GLY A 398 -2.31 7.04 10.38
N HIS A 399 -2.63 6.58 9.16
CA HIS A 399 -3.10 5.22 8.97
C HIS A 399 -1.94 4.21 9.04
N GLY A 400 -2.08 3.16 9.89
CA GLY A 400 -1.06 2.14 10.10
C GLY A 400 0.14 2.61 10.93
N ASP A 401 1.26 1.91 10.83
CA ASP A 401 2.53 2.24 11.49
C ASP A 401 3.23 3.47 10.87
N GLY A 402 2.69 3.99 9.79
CA GLY A 402 3.15 5.19 9.08
C GLY A 402 4.49 5.02 8.35
N LEU A 403 5.24 3.94 8.59
CA LEU A 403 6.46 3.66 7.85
C LEU A 403 6.15 2.95 6.53
N VAL A 404 5.23 2.00 6.54
CA VAL A 404 4.85 1.20 5.35
C VAL A 404 3.59 1.74 4.67
N LEU A 405 2.64 2.30 5.42
CA LEU A 405 1.39 2.85 4.87
C LEU A 405 1.32 4.36 5.10
N ARG A 406 0.85 5.07 4.08
CA ARG A 406 0.57 6.49 4.10
C ARG A 406 -0.85 6.74 3.57
N GLY A 407 -1.77 7.00 4.46
CA GLY A 407 -3.16 7.30 4.16
C GLY A 407 -3.79 8.14 5.25
N LEU A 408 -4.87 8.79 4.91
CA LEU A 408 -5.69 9.56 5.82
C LEU A 408 -6.57 8.63 6.63
N SER A 409 -6.68 8.86 7.95
CA SER A 409 -7.65 8.19 8.81
C SER A 409 -9.07 8.73 8.60
N GLU A 410 -9.17 10.00 8.24
CA GLU A 410 -10.42 10.69 7.87
C GLU A 410 -10.14 11.75 6.81
N LEU A 411 -11.11 12.05 5.97
CA LEU A 411 -11.04 13.13 4.97
C LEU A 411 -12.35 13.91 4.97
N PRO A 412 -12.48 14.94 5.82
CA PRO A 412 -13.67 15.77 5.88
C PRO A 412 -13.80 16.63 4.62
N VAL A 413 -14.89 16.46 3.89
CA VAL A 413 -15.19 17.24 2.68
C VAL A 413 -16.60 17.79 2.71
N VAL A 414 -16.81 18.92 2.05
CA VAL A 414 -18.13 19.41 1.64
C VAL A 414 -18.31 19.04 0.20
N LEU A 415 -19.34 18.25 -0.11
CA LEU A 415 -19.58 17.73 -1.47
C LEU A 415 -19.97 18.84 -2.46
N GLY A 416 -20.78 19.79 -2.02
CA GLY A 416 -21.43 20.76 -2.92
C GLY A 416 -22.60 20.10 -3.69
N PRO A 417 -23.19 20.85 -4.65
CA PRO A 417 -24.26 20.33 -5.50
C PRO A 417 -23.75 19.19 -6.38
N SER A 418 -24.57 18.14 -6.56
CA SER A 418 -24.25 17.05 -7.48
C SER A 418 -24.76 17.35 -8.90
N THR A 419 -24.07 16.82 -9.90
CA THR A 419 -24.47 16.94 -11.31
C THR A 419 -25.67 16.05 -11.67
N THR A 420 -26.07 15.11 -10.79
CA THR A 420 -27.21 14.22 -11.03
C THR A 420 -28.53 14.75 -10.46
N SER A 421 -28.54 15.94 -9.83
CA SER A 421 -29.71 16.56 -9.20
C SER A 421 -30.59 17.37 -10.17
N THR A 422 -30.65 17.00 -11.47
CA THR A 422 -31.58 17.63 -12.45
C THR A 422 -32.52 16.60 -13.05
#